data_abaf56173a2bb93ccd5752544cbfbdcf
#
_entry.id   abaf56173a2bb93ccd5752544cbfbdcf
#
_cell.length_a   1.000
_cell.length_b   1.000
_cell.length_c   1.000
_cell.angle_alpha   90.00
_cell.angle_beta   90.00
_cell.angle_gamma   90.00
#
_symmetry.space_group_name_H-M   'P 1'
#
loop_
_entity.id
_entity.type
_entity.pdbx_description
1 polymer ?
#
loop_
_entity_poly.entity_id
_entity_poly.type
_entity_poly.pdbx_seq_one_letter_code
_entity_poly.pdbx_strand_id
1 'polypeptide(L)' 'MKADRNKLELAMARACMNSADLPAAAGLPRPTVQNLIVGKNVRPATLGKVARALGVDPEYILEKEGT' A
#
# COMPACT_ATOMS: atom_id res chain seq x y z
N MET A 1 10.33 4.50 -2.39
CA MET A 1 9.54 3.44 -3.05
C MET A 1 8.15 3.94 -3.37
N LYS A 2 7.57 3.46 -4.44
CA LYS A 2 6.20 3.80 -4.84
C LYS A 2 5.38 2.52 -4.96
N ALA A 3 4.11 2.60 -4.61
CA ALA A 3 3.20 1.48 -4.80
C ALA A 3 2.63 1.50 -6.22
N ASP A 4 2.44 0.32 -6.79
CA ASP A 4 1.71 0.18 -8.04
C ASP A 4 0.22 0.29 -7.72
N ARG A 5 -0.44 1.28 -8.30
CA ARG A 5 -1.81 1.59 -7.95
C ARG A 5 -2.78 0.43 -8.23
N ASN A 6 -2.63 -0.20 -9.39
CA ASN A 6 -3.51 -1.30 -9.74
C ASN A 6 -3.32 -2.50 -8.84
N LYS A 7 -2.08 -2.82 -8.54
CA LYS A 7 -1.77 -3.94 -7.65
C LYS A 7 -2.23 -3.66 -6.23
N LEU A 8 -2.07 -2.41 -5.79
CA LEU A 8 -2.53 -2.01 -4.47
C LEU A 8 -4.05 -2.14 -4.37
N GLU A 9 -4.78 -1.67 -5.37
CA GLU A 9 -6.23 -1.80 -5.38
C GLU A 9 -6.68 -3.25 -5.37
N LEU A 10 -6.00 -4.11 -6.13
CA LEU A 10 -6.31 -5.53 -6.14
C LEU A 10 -6.05 -6.16 -4.76
N ALA A 11 -4.94 -5.80 -4.13
CA ALA A 11 -4.62 -6.31 -2.80
C ALA A 11 -5.66 -5.85 -1.77
N MET A 12 -6.11 -4.61 -1.88
CA MET A 12 -7.17 -4.10 -1.01
C MET A 12 -8.48 -4.85 -1.23
N ALA A 13 -8.83 -5.12 -2.48
CA ALA A 13 -10.02 -5.88 -2.79
C ALA A 13 -9.95 -7.30 -2.22
N ARG A 14 -8.80 -7.94 -2.32
CA ARG A 14 -8.59 -9.27 -1.76
C ARG A 14 -8.76 -9.29 -0.25
N ALA A 15 -8.37 -8.20 0.41
CA ALA A 15 -8.50 -8.06 1.86
C ALA A 15 -9.85 -7.49 2.27
N CYS A 16 -10.71 -7.19 1.32
CA CYS A 16 -12.02 -6.57 1.56
C CYS A 16 -11.91 -5.24 2.32
N MET A 17 -10.88 -4.45 1.97
CA MET A 17 -10.64 -3.15 2.59
C MET A 17 -10.78 -2.04 1.56
N ASN A 18 -11.27 -0.88 2.01
CA ASN A 18 -11.21 0.33 1.21
C ASN A 18 -10.11 1.24 1.76
N SER A 19 -9.91 2.41 1.12
CA SER A 19 -8.86 3.33 1.53
C SER A 19 -9.05 3.90 2.94
N ALA A 20 -10.30 3.93 3.44
CA ALA A 20 -10.57 4.41 4.78
C ALA A 20 -10.19 3.39 5.86
N ASP A 21 -10.22 2.10 5.51
CA ASP A 21 -9.89 1.03 6.45
C ASP A 21 -8.38 0.85 6.60
N LEU A 22 -7.65 1.14 5.56
CA LEU A 22 -6.22 0.82 5.50
C LEU A 22 -5.37 1.51 6.55
N PRO A 23 -5.55 2.80 6.88
CA PRO A 23 -4.75 3.44 7.92
C PRO A 23 -4.82 2.72 9.25
N ALA A 24 -6.00 2.36 9.68
CA ALA A 24 -6.18 1.65 10.96
C ALA A 24 -5.56 0.26 10.90
N ALA A 25 -5.76 -0.46 9.80
CA ALA A 25 -5.24 -1.81 9.65
C ALA A 25 -3.71 -1.83 9.61
N ALA A 26 -3.11 -0.84 8.97
CA ALA A 26 -1.65 -0.75 8.85
C ALA A 26 -0.98 -0.07 10.03
N GLY A 27 -1.76 0.59 10.88
CA GLY A 27 -1.21 1.35 11.99
C GLY A 27 -0.45 2.59 11.54
N LEU A 28 -0.94 3.25 10.49
CA LEU A 28 -0.30 4.43 9.90
C LEU A 28 -1.24 5.62 9.90
N PRO A 29 -0.69 6.85 9.93
CA PRO A 29 -1.51 8.04 9.78
C PRO A 29 -2.20 8.06 8.41
N ARG A 30 -3.41 8.63 8.38
CA ARG A 30 -4.16 8.73 7.13
C ARG A 30 -3.39 9.45 6.02
N PRO A 31 -2.71 10.58 6.27
CA PRO A 31 -1.94 11.24 5.20
C PRO A 31 -0.85 10.36 4.60
N THR A 32 -0.20 9.54 5.42
CA THR A 32 0.84 8.62 4.95
C THR A 32 0.26 7.58 4.00
N VAL A 33 -0.88 7.00 4.37
CA VAL A 33 -1.56 6.02 3.52
C VAL A 33 -2.06 6.66 2.23
N GLN A 34 -2.58 7.89 2.33
CA GLN A 34 -3.05 8.61 1.16
C GLN A 34 -1.90 8.87 0.18
N ASN A 35 -0.73 9.26 0.68
CA ASN A 35 0.44 9.44 -0.17
C ASN A 35 0.83 8.16 -0.90
N LEU A 36 0.76 7.04 -0.22
CA LEU A 36 1.04 5.74 -0.82
C LEU A 36 0.03 5.40 -1.91
N ILE A 37 -1.25 5.64 -1.66
CA ILE A 37 -2.32 5.33 -2.61
C ILE A 37 -2.19 6.17 -3.88
N VAL A 38 -1.85 7.44 -3.77
CA VAL A 38 -1.73 8.31 -4.95
C VAL A 38 -0.42 8.13 -5.70
N GLY A 39 0.45 7.25 -5.23
CA GLY A 39 1.68 6.91 -5.94
C GLY A 39 2.89 7.76 -5.59
N LYS A 40 2.87 8.46 -4.47
CA LYS A 40 4.03 9.19 -4.00
C LYS A 40 5.06 8.26 -3.38
N ASN A 41 6.31 8.70 -3.35
CA ASN A 41 7.36 7.94 -2.69
C ASN A 41 7.07 7.79 -1.20
N VAL A 42 7.27 6.59 -0.70
CA VAL A 42 7.13 6.29 0.72
C VAL A 42 8.34 5.50 1.19
N ARG A 43 8.53 5.44 2.50
CA ARG A 43 9.62 4.68 3.09
C ARG A 43 9.35 3.18 2.96
N PRO A 44 10.40 2.36 2.85
CA PRO A 44 10.22 0.91 2.79
C PRO A 44 9.39 0.36 3.95
N ALA A 45 9.58 0.89 5.16
CA ALA A 45 8.80 0.46 6.32
C ALA A 45 7.31 0.73 6.15
N THR A 46 6.96 1.86 5.53
CA THR A 46 5.56 2.22 5.26
C THR A 46 4.94 1.22 4.28
N LEU A 47 5.65 0.93 3.20
CA LEU A 47 5.18 -0.04 2.22
C LEU A 47 5.02 -1.42 2.85
N GLY A 48 5.98 -1.83 3.67
CA GLY A 48 5.92 -3.10 4.37
C GLY A 48 4.73 -3.23 5.33
N LYS A 49 4.44 -2.16 6.05
CA LYS A 49 3.28 -2.16 6.96
C LYS A 49 1.97 -2.29 6.21
N VAL A 50 1.83 -1.62 5.08
CA VAL A 50 0.64 -1.72 4.25
C VAL A 50 0.53 -3.13 3.66
N ALA A 51 1.61 -3.68 3.14
CA ALA A 51 1.60 -5.03 2.59
C ALA A 51 1.20 -6.06 3.65
N ARG A 52 1.73 -5.92 4.86
CA ARG A 52 1.37 -6.80 5.97
C ARG A 52 -0.11 -6.70 6.30
N ALA A 53 -0.64 -5.50 6.34
CA ALA A 53 -2.06 -5.28 6.63
C ALA A 53 -2.95 -5.93 5.57
N LEU A 54 -2.48 -5.95 4.33
CA LEU A 54 -3.21 -6.55 3.22
C LEU A 54 -2.94 -8.04 3.03
N GLY A 55 -1.99 -8.60 3.80
CA GLY A 55 -1.67 -10.02 3.70
C GLY A 55 -0.94 -10.40 2.42
N VAL A 56 -0.18 -9.49 1.85
CA VAL A 56 0.58 -9.75 0.62
C VAL A 56 2.05 -9.37 0.82
N ASP A 57 2.92 -9.88 -0.04
CA ASP A 57 4.31 -9.47 -0.03
C ASP A 57 4.46 -8.02 -0.50
N PRO A 58 5.40 -7.26 0.05
CA PRO A 58 5.64 -5.90 -0.42
C PRO A 58 5.90 -5.82 -1.93
N GLU A 59 6.57 -6.81 -2.49
CA GLU A 59 6.83 -6.86 -3.93
C GLU A 59 5.56 -6.90 -4.76
N TYR A 60 4.49 -7.47 -4.21
CA TYR A 60 3.24 -7.56 -4.93
C TYR A 60 2.63 -6.20 -5.23
N ILE A 61 2.82 -5.24 -4.32
CA ILE A 61 2.26 -3.90 -4.48
C ILE A 61 3.30 -2.86 -4.89
N LEU A 62 4.55 -3.27 -5.05
CA LEU A 62 5.62 -2.36 -5.43
C LEU A 62 5.54 -2.02 -6.91
N GLU A 63 5.66 -0.73 -7.22
CA GLU A 63 5.76 -0.29 -8.60
C GLU A 63 7.06 -0.80 -9.20
N LYS A 64 6.95 -1.46 -10.34
CA LYS A 64 8.13 -1.87 -11.07
C LYS A 64 8.68 -0.69 -11.83
N GLU A 65 9.83 -0.21 -11.39
CA GLU A 65 10.53 0.80 -12.15
C GLU A 65 11.06 0.17 -13.41
N GLY A 66 10.79 0.84 -14.51
CA GLY A 66 11.00 0.33 -15.81
C GLY A 66 12.43 -0.10 -16.12
N THR A 67 12.60 -1.33 -16.11
CA THR A 67 13.76 -1.94 -16.74
C THR A 67 13.24 -3.06 -17.59
#